data_b8bba5faea9a8203bfb66b2f0d58cdbe
#
_entry.id   b8bba5faea9a8203bfb66b2f0d58cdbe
#
_cell.length_a   1.000
_cell.length_b   1.000
_cell.length_c   1.000
_cell.angle_alpha   90.00
_cell.angle_beta   90.00
_cell.angle_gamma   90.00
#
_symmetry.space_group_name_H-M   'P 1'
#
loop_
_entity.id
_entity.type
_entity.pdbx_description
1 polymer ?
#
loop_
_entity_poly.entity_id
_entity_poly.type
_entity_poly.pdbx_seq_one_letter_code
_entity_poly.pdbx_strand_id
1 'polypeptide(L)'
;EKAVGNHPFCVILPDDFIHAQHNHNVSRLVEAFQETGCSQLCVMSVNGPDISKYGVVEPGKRSNQVYRLVEKPSLEMAPSKIASIGRYVFTNSIFESIKSIGVGHGGELQLADAIDRLARNGKVEMVLLEGSRFDCGTERGYLNAILNLADRRKRVRENTLEKDIPILEASKYDKVLDMVDENFFTEKTF
;
A
#
# COMPACT_ATOMS: atom_id res chain seq x y z
N GLU A 1 15.65 -11.71 -8.39
CA GLU A 1 17.05 -11.35 -8.49
C GLU A 1 17.55 -11.38 -9.93
N LYS A 2 17.39 -12.50 -10.65
CA LYS A 2 17.89 -12.61 -12.04
C LYS A 2 17.33 -11.56 -13.01
N ALA A 3 16.08 -11.15 -12.83
CA ALA A 3 15.40 -10.18 -13.70
C ALA A 3 15.94 -8.75 -13.53
N VAL A 4 16.36 -8.37 -12.33
CA VAL A 4 16.79 -6.99 -12.00
C VAL A 4 18.32 -6.86 -11.93
N GLY A 5 19.06 -7.96 -11.82
CA GLY A 5 20.51 -7.95 -11.67
C GLY A 5 20.95 -7.12 -10.46
N ASN A 6 21.92 -6.24 -10.66
CA ASN A 6 22.47 -5.38 -9.60
C ASN A 6 21.80 -3.98 -9.53
N HIS A 7 20.74 -3.76 -10.32
CA HIS A 7 20.07 -2.45 -10.37
C HIS A 7 19.09 -2.28 -9.22
N PRO A 8 18.87 -1.04 -8.74
CA PRO A 8 17.74 -0.73 -7.91
C PRO A 8 16.44 -0.93 -8.71
N PHE A 9 15.36 -1.25 -8.03
CA PHE A 9 14.08 -1.56 -8.68
C PHE A 9 12.89 -1.17 -7.81
N CYS A 10 11.78 -0.86 -8.47
CA CYS A 10 10.50 -0.62 -7.82
C CYS A 10 9.71 -1.91 -7.69
N VAL A 11 9.00 -2.05 -6.57
CA VAL A 11 7.99 -3.09 -6.35
C VAL A 11 6.63 -2.42 -6.18
N ILE A 12 5.65 -2.92 -6.92
CA ILE A 12 4.26 -2.45 -6.87
C ILE A 12 3.38 -3.66 -6.64
N LEU A 13 2.74 -3.72 -5.46
CA LEU A 13 1.73 -4.74 -5.19
C LEU A 13 0.43 -4.37 -5.92
N PRO A 14 -0.14 -5.30 -6.71
CA PRO A 14 -1.26 -4.97 -7.61
C PRO A 14 -2.58 -4.72 -6.89
N ASP A 15 -2.73 -5.23 -5.68
CA ASP A 15 -3.90 -5.08 -4.82
C ASP A 15 -3.92 -3.76 -4.03
N ASP A 16 -2.80 -3.10 -3.89
CA ASP A 16 -2.71 -1.75 -3.32
C ASP A 16 -3.01 -0.69 -4.38
N PHE A 17 -4.28 -0.35 -4.56
CA PHE A 17 -4.65 0.73 -5.46
C PHE A 17 -4.51 2.08 -4.77
N ILE A 18 -3.70 2.97 -5.36
CA ILE A 18 -3.49 4.33 -4.86
C ILE A 18 -4.08 5.32 -5.84
N HIS A 19 -4.95 6.20 -5.35
CA HIS A 19 -5.49 7.31 -6.10
C HIS A 19 -5.06 8.64 -5.48
N ALA A 20 -4.32 9.44 -6.25
CA ALA A 20 -3.88 10.78 -5.88
C ALA A 20 -4.15 11.76 -7.01
N GLN A 21 -4.26 13.04 -6.69
CA GLN A 21 -4.53 14.08 -7.69
C GLN A 21 -3.43 14.14 -8.77
N HIS A 22 -2.18 13.95 -8.36
CA HIS A 22 -1.00 13.99 -9.25
C HIS A 22 -0.24 12.67 -9.34
N ASN A 23 -0.62 11.66 -8.59
CA ASN A 23 -0.09 10.29 -8.60
C ASN A 23 1.45 10.15 -8.67
N HIS A 24 2.17 10.97 -7.91
CA HIS A 24 3.64 11.02 -7.90
C HIS A 24 4.30 10.12 -6.86
N ASN A 25 3.56 9.21 -6.20
CA ASN A 25 4.09 8.43 -5.08
C ASN A 25 5.34 7.61 -5.46
N VAL A 26 5.35 6.97 -6.64
CA VAL A 26 6.52 6.21 -7.12
C VAL A 26 7.68 7.16 -7.43
N SER A 27 7.43 8.29 -8.09
CA SER A 27 8.47 9.29 -8.38
C SER A 27 9.14 9.81 -7.12
N ARG A 28 8.35 10.11 -6.08
CA ARG A 28 8.87 10.57 -4.77
C ARG A 28 9.74 9.52 -4.08
N LEU A 29 9.37 8.23 -4.20
CA LEU A 29 10.22 7.13 -3.70
C LEU A 29 11.54 7.06 -4.47
N VAL A 30 11.49 7.23 -5.79
CA VAL A 30 12.69 7.22 -6.65
C VAL A 30 13.58 8.43 -6.34
N GLU A 31 13.01 9.62 -6.20
CA GLU A 31 13.73 10.84 -5.82
C GLU A 31 14.43 10.67 -4.46
N ALA A 32 13.71 10.23 -3.44
CA ALA A 32 14.26 9.97 -2.11
C ALA A 32 15.38 8.91 -2.16
N PHE A 33 15.21 7.86 -2.99
CA PHE A 33 16.25 6.88 -3.21
C PHE A 33 17.50 7.48 -3.86
N GLN A 34 17.33 8.34 -4.87
CA GLN A 34 18.45 9.01 -5.54
C GLN A 34 19.24 9.93 -4.61
N GLU A 35 18.56 10.57 -3.66
CA GLU A 35 19.18 11.45 -2.68
C GLU A 35 19.99 10.68 -1.63
N THR A 36 19.50 9.53 -1.16
CA THR A 36 20.05 8.86 0.03
C THR A 36 20.70 7.52 -0.25
N GLY A 37 20.39 6.88 -1.37
CA GLY A 37 20.79 5.51 -1.69
C GLY A 37 20.15 4.44 -0.79
N CYS A 38 19.25 4.82 0.12
CA CYS A 38 18.52 3.91 0.99
C CYS A 38 17.30 3.33 0.28
N SER A 39 16.95 2.08 0.56
CA SER A 39 15.66 1.51 0.15
C SER A 39 14.52 2.34 0.72
N GLN A 40 13.46 2.55 -0.06
CA GLN A 40 12.35 3.44 0.30
C GLN A 40 11.06 2.64 0.45
N LEU A 41 10.31 2.91 1.51
CA LEU A 41 8.97 2.38 1.74
C LEU A 41 7.94 3.50 1.58
N CYS A 42 6.86 3.25 0.84
CA CYS A 42 5.68 4.10 0.94
C CYS A 42 4.92 3.74 2.21
N VAL A 43 4.55 4.74 3.00
CA VAL A 43 3.86 4.54 4.27
C VAL A 43 2.62 5.42 4.40
N MET A 44 1.67 4.98 5.24
CA MET A 44 0.49 5.77 5.60
C MET A 44 0.22 5.69 7.10
N SER A 45 -0.52 6.67 7.63
CA SER A 45 -1.01 6.60 9.01
C SER A 45 -2.27 5.77 9.10
N VAL A 46 -2.32 4.83 10.04
CA VAL A 46 -3.48 3.97 10.33
C VAL A 46 -3.82 4.05 11.80
N ASN A 47 -5.08 4.36 12.12
CA ASN A 47 -5.55 4.42 13.50
C ASN A 47 -6.40 3.20 13.84
N GLY A 48 -6.36 2.81 15.12
CA GLY A 48 -7.16 1.73 15.66
C GLY A 48 -6.69 0.34 15.25
N PRO A 49 -7.58 -0.68 15.34
CA PRO A 49 -7.21 -2.08 15.21
C PRO A 49 -6.76 -2.48 13.81
N ASP A 50 -7.09 -1.69 12.79
CA ASP A 50 -6.69 -1.98 11.41
C ASP A 50 -5.16 -1.98 11.20
N ILE A 51 -4.40 -1.36 12.12
CA ILE A 51 -2.93 -1.39 12.07
C ILE A 51 -2.37 -2.82 12.05
N SER A 52 -3.07 -3.76 12.67
CA SER A 52 -2.67 -5.18 12.73
C SER A 52 -2.78 -5.93 11.40
N LYS A 53 -3.26 -5.26 10.34
CA LYS A 53 -3.31 -5.83 8.98
C LYS A 53 -2.04 -5.58 8.17
N TYR A 54 -1.12 -4.75 8.69
CA TYR A 54 0.02 -4.21 7.96
C TYR A 54 1.35 -4.53 8.62
N GLY A 55 2.42 -4.43 7.83
CA GLY A 55 3.74 -4.22 8.37
C GLY A 55 3.83 -2.82 8.98
N VAL A 56 4.17 -2.71 10.26
CA VAL A 56 4.19 -1.46 11.02
C VAL A 56 5.61 -0.99 11.23
N VAL A 57 5.87 0.26 10.83
CA VAL A 57 7.17 0.90 10.92
C VAL A 57 7.42 1.41 12.33
N GLU A 58 8.60 1.13 12.87
CA GLU A 58 9.18 1.87 14.01
C GLU A 58 10.12 2.93 13.44
N PRO A 59 9.80 4.23 13.61
CA PRO A 59 10.66 5.31 13.12
C PRO A 59 12.03 5.32 13.82
N GLY A 60 13.07 5.66 13.07
CA GLY A 60 14.40 5.87 13.61
C GLY A 60 14.62 7.27 14.16
N LYS A 61 15.89 7.55 14.54
CA LYS A 61 16.27 8.85 15.11
C LYS A 61 16.36 9.97 14.07
N ARG A 62 16.69 9.62 12.81
CA ARG A 62 16.74 10.61 11.72
C ARG A 62 15.34 10.73 11.10
N SER A 63 15.05 11.90 10.54
CA SER A 63 13.85 12.10 9.75
C SER A 63 13.76 11.02 8.65
N ASN A 64 12.58 10.49 8.43
CA ASN A 64 12.27 9.45 7.44
C ASN A 64 12.98 8.09 7.63
N GLN A 65 13.86 7.94 8.62
CA GLN A 65 14.51 6.66 8.88
C GLN A 65 13.52 5.62 9.41
N VAL A 66 13.58 4.43 8.85
CA VAL A 66 12.94 3.24 9.41
C VAL A 66 13.97 2.51 10.27
N TYR A 67 13.65 2.31 11.55
CA TYR A 67 14.47 1.54 12.47
C TYR A 67 14.11 0.05 12.45
N ARG A 68 12.80 -0.24 12.40
CA ARG A 68 12.26 -1.61 12.32
C ARG A 68 10.98 -1.64 11.48
N LEU A 69 10.66 -2.84 11.00
CA LEU A 69 9.36 -3.18 10.42
C LEU A 69 8.84 -4.45 11.09
N VAL A 70 7.66 -4.37 11.70
CA VAL A 70 7.02 -5.49 12.39
C VAL A 70 5.80 -5.92 11.59
N GLU A 71 5.78 -7.18 11.12
CA GLU A 71 4.66 -7.71 10.33
C GLU A 71 3.46 -8.02 11.21
N LYS A 72 2.32 -7.42 10.89
CA LYS A 72 1.00 -7.66 11.49
C LYS A 72 1.02 -7.77 13.02
N PRO A 73 1.57 -6.77 13.72
CA PRO A 73 1.59 -6.81 15.19
C PRO A 73 0.17 -6.73 15.77
N SER A 74 -0.03 -7.20 16.99
CA SER A 74 -1.25 -6.84 17.71
C SER A 74 -1.29 -5.32 17.96
N LEU A 75 -2.47 -4.76 18.22
CA LEU A 75 -2.61 -3.32 18.46
C LEU A 75 -1.70 -2.82 19.59
N GLU A 76 -1.56 -3.65 20.67
CA GLU A 76 -0.73 -3.30 21.82
C GLU A 76 0.78 -3.40 21.52
N MET A 77 1.16 -4.24 20.54
CA MET A 77 2.57 -4.46 20.16
C MET A 77 3.00 -3.62 18.97
N ALA A 78 2.08 -2.89 18.35
CA ALA A 78 2.38 -2.03 17.22
C ALA A 78 3.34 -0.91 17.65
N PRO A 79 4.54 -0.80 17.04
CA PRO A 79 5.54 0.18 17.46
C PRO A 79 5.16 1.63 17.12
N SER A 80 4.20 1.81 16.23
CA SER A 80 3.69 3.13 15.83
C SER A 80 2.33 3.00 15.13
N LYS A 81 1.84 4.09 14.54
CA LYS A 81 0.66 4.12 13.68
C LYS A 81 1.03 4.19 12.19
N ILE A 82 2.27 3.92 11.83
CA ILE A 82 2.78 4.08 10.47
C ILE A 82 2.81 2.71 9.80
N ALA A 83 1.92 2.49 8.85
CA ALA A 83 1.79 1.26 8.08
C ALA A 83 2.58 1.34 6.78
N SER A 84 3.34 0.31 6.45
CA SER A 84 3.95 0.12 5.15
C SER A 84 2.93 -0.37 4.15
N ILE A 85 2.96 0.15 2.94
CA ILE A 85 2.06 -0.21 1.84
C ILE A 85 2.85 -0.61 0.60
N GLY A 86 2.21 -1.31 -0.32
CA GLY A 86 2.81 -2.02 -1.44
C GLY A 86 3.41 -1.18 -2.56
N ARG A 87 4.22 -0.20 -2.19
CA ARG A 87 5.07 0.62 -3.07
C ARG A 87 6.43 0.73 -2.43
N TYR A 88 7.44 0.18 -3.09
CA TYR A 88 8.82 0.15 -2.58
C TYR A 88 9.81 0.52 -3.67
N VAL A 89 10.95 1.06 -3.26
CA VAL A 89 12.18 1.08 -4.06
C VAL A 89 13.25 0.34 -3.26
N PHE A 90 13.80 -0.71 -3.83
CA PHE A 90 14.83 -1.53 -3.19
C PHE A 90 16.16 -1.45 -3.91
N THR A 91 17.24 -1.54 -3.13
CA THR A 91 18.54 -1.93 -3.61
C THR A 91 18.61 -3.45 -3.74
N ASN A 92 19.59 -3.95 -4.49
CA ASN A 92 19.84 -5.39 -4.63
C ASN A 92 20.08 -6.10 -3.28
N SER A 93 20.52 -5.37 -2.24
CA SER A 93 20.77 -5.93 -0.90
C SER A 93 19.51 -6.54 -0.24
N ILE A 94 18.32 -6.26 -0.76
CA ILE A 94 17.08 -6.93 -0.31
C ILE A 94 17.14 -8.44 -0.54
N PHE A 95 17.74 -8.90 -1.64
CA PHE A 95 17.83 -10.33 -1.95
C PHE A 95 18.73 -11.08 -0.96
N GLU A 96 19.82 -10.47 -0.51
CA GLU A 96 20.65 -11.04 0.55
C GLU A 96 19.89 -11.12 1.87
N SER A 97 19.08 -10.10 2.17
CA SER A 97 18.21 -10.13 3.34
C SER A 97 17.18 -11.25 3.22
N ILE A 98 16.51 -11.41 2.07
CA ILE A 98 15.54 -12.49 1.82
C ILE A 98 16.19 -13.88 2.00
N LYS A 99 17.39 -14.08 1.48
CA LYS A 99 18.11 -15.36 1.61
C LYS A 99 18.48 -15.69 3.06
N SER A 100 18.57 -14.69 3.93
CA SER A 100 19.06 -14.80 5.30
C SER A 100 17.95 -14.86 6.36
N ILE A 101 16.69 -14.63 5.97
CA ILE A 101 15.54 -14.77 6.88
C ILE A 101 15.04 -16.21 6.90
N GLY A 102 14.44 -16.60 8.02
CA GLY A 102 13.70 -17.85 8.17
C GLY A 102 12.24 -17.71 7.80
N VAL A 103 11.51 -18.79 7.99
CA VAL A 103 10.04 -18.79 7.89
C VAL A 103 9.48 -17.94 9.03
N GLY A 104 8.70 -16.92 8.67
CA GLY A 104 8.12 -15.95 9.59
C GLY A 104 6.64 -16.19 9.90
N HIS A 105 5.90 -15.11 10.08
CA HIS A 105 4.47 -15.14 10.39
C HIS A 105 3.68 -15.96 9.36
N GLY A 106 2.78 -16.84 9.82
CA GLY A 106 1.96 -17.68 8.93
C GLY A 106 2.70 -18.84 8.25
N GLY A 107 3.96 -19.11 8.59
CA GLY A 107 4.72 -20.21 8.00
C GLY A 107 5.32 -19.87 6.62
N GLU A 108 5.38 -18.60 6.25
CA GLU A 108 5.88 -18.10 4.97
C GLU A 108 7.11 -17.22 5.13
N LEU A 109 7.88 -17.04 4.06
CA LEU A 109 8.94 -16.04 4.00
C LEU A 109 8.30 -14.66 3.82
N GLN A 110 8.41 -13.82 4.83
CA GLN A 110 7.80 -12.50 4.82
C GLN A 110 8.77 -11.44 4.30
N LEU A 111 8.33 -10.67 3.31
CA LEU A 111 9.11 -9.53 2.81
C LEU A 111 9.40 -8.51 3.93
N ALA A 112 8.46 -8.34 4.86
CA ALA A 112 8.62 -7.45 6.01
C ALA A 112 9.84 -7.82 6.88
N ASP A 113 10.12 -9.11 7.08
CA ASP A 113 11.28 -9.55 7.85
C ASP A 113 12.61 -9.22 7.14
N ALA A 114 12.63 -9.32 5.81
CA ALA A 114 13.78 -8.91 5.02
C ALA A 114 14.00 -7.38 5.06
N ILE A 115 12.92 -6.62 5.03
CA ILE A 115 12.95 -5.16 5.19
C ILE A 115 13.42 -4.79 6.61
N ASP A 116 12.92 -5.46 7.66
CA ASP A 116 13.35 -5.23 9.05
C ASP A 116 14.87 -5.41 9.18
N ARG A 117 15.42 -6.46 8.55
CA ARG A 117 16.86 -6.68 8.55
C ARG A 117 17.64 -5.54 7.89
N LEU A 118 17.17 -5.01 6.76
CA LEU A 118 17.77 -3.83 6.13
C LEU A 118 17.64 -2.58 6.99
N ALA A 119 16.47 -2.40 7.61
CA ALA A 119 16.17 -1.25 8.46
C ALA A 119 17.10 -1.17 9.67
N ARG A 120 17.36 -2.29 10.34
CA ARG A 120 18.33 -2.37 11.46
C ARG A 120 19.74 -1.97 11.06
N ASN A 121 20.10 -2.10 9.80
CA ASN A 121 21.38 -1.66 9.25
C ASN A 121 21.36 -0.19 8.77
N GLY A 122 20.29 0.55 9.04
CA GLY A 122 20.13 1.96 8.67
C GLY A 122 19.97 2.21 7.16
N LYS A 123 19.54 1.20 6.40
CA LYS A 123 19.45 1.22 4.93
C LYS A 123 18.02 1.36 4.39
N VAL A 124 17.07 1.74 5.25
CA VAL A 124 15.66 1.90 4.87
C VAL A 124 15.14 3.24 5.36
N GLU A 125 14.43 3.92 4.49
CA GLU A 125 13.71 5.16 4.76
C GLU A 125 12.27 5.06 4.28
N MET A 126 11.44 6.03 4.68
CA MET A 126 10.03 6.05 4.37
C MET A 126 9.61 7.35 3.71
N VAL A 127 8.64 7.26 2.80
CA VAL A 127 7.97 8.38 2.15
C VAL A 127 6.48 8.28 2.44
N LEU A 128 5.90 9.37 2.95
CA LEU A 128 4.47 9.40 3.25
C LEU A 128 3.65 9.38 1.96
N LEU A 129 2.63 8.52 1.93
CA LEU A 129 1.65 8.43 0.86
C LEU A 129 0.94 9.76 0.63
N GLU A 130 0.81 10.16 -0.62
CA GLU A 130 -0.13 11.17 -1.08
C GLU A 130 -1.37 10.53 -1.70
N GLY A 131 -2.54 10.97 -1.27
CA GLY A 131 -3.81 10.48 -1.78
C GLY A 131 -4.49 9.44 -0.89
N SER A 132 -5.31 8.61 -1.52
CA SER A 132 -6.08 7.55 -0.87
C SER A 132 -5.63 6.18 -1.34
N ARG A 133 -5.46 5.25 -0.40
CA ARG A 133 -5.18 3.84 -0.68
C ARG A 133 -6.45 3.01 -0.55
N PHE A 134 -6.65 2.08 -1.47
CA PHE A 134 -7.72 1.07 -1.43
C PHE A 134 -7.10 -0.31 -1.50
N ASP A 135 -7.56 -1.19 -0.62
CA ASP A 135 -7.17 -2.60 -0.57
C ASP A 135 -8.02 -3.41 -1.55
N CYS A 136 -7.55 -3.49 -2.79
CA CYS A 136 -8.25 -4.23 -3.84
C CYS A 136 -8.03 -5.75 -3.77
N GLY A 137 -7.30 -6.25 -2.79
CA GLY A 137 -7.19 -7.66 -2.44
C GLY A 137 -8.46 -8.21 -1.77
N THR A 138 -9.38 -7.32 -1.37
CA THR A 138 -10.70 -7.68 -0.85
C THR A 138 -11.80 -7.15 -1.76
N GLU A 139 -12.92 -7.89 -1.88
CA GLU A 139 -14.09 -7.47 -2.67
C GLU A 139 -14.60 -6.10 -2.24
N ARG A 140 -14.74 -5.89 -0.93
CA ARG A 140 -15.18 -4.62 -0.36
C ARG A 140 -14.22 -3.48 -0.70
N GLY A 141 -12.91 -3.71 -0.62
CA GLY A 141 -11.90 -2.71 -0.96
C GLY A 141 -11.91 -2.36 -2.44
N TYR A 142 -12.08 -3.36 -3.30
CA TYR A 142 -12.21 -3.18 -4.74
C TYR A 142 -13.45 -2.35 -5.11
N LEU A 143 -14.63 -2.68 -4.55
CA LEU A 143 -15.86 -1.92 -4.74
C LEU A 143 -15.72 -0.47 -4.25
N ASN A 144 -15.11 -0.26 -3.07
CA ASN A 144 -14.86 1.07 -2.55
C ASN A 144 -13.95 1.89 -3.47
N ALA A 145 -12.95 1.28 -4.10
CA ALA A 145 -12.10 1.95 -5.08
C ALA A 145 -12.91 2.43 -6.29
N ILE A 146 -13.75 1.55 -6.87
CA ILE A 146 -14.60 1.87 -8.02
C ILE A 146 -15.57 3.00 -7.69
N LEU A 147 -16.28 2.91 -6.57
CA LEU A 147 -17.26 3.92 -6.15
C LEU A 147 -16.60 5.28 -5.93
N ASN A 148 -15.44 5.31 -5.28
CA ASN A 148 -14.70 6.54 -5.05
C ASN A 148 -14.25 7.19 -6.37
N LEU A 149 -13.79 6.39 -7.33
CA LEU A 149 -13.41 6.88 -8.66
C LEU A 149 -14.63 7.41 -9.44
N ALA A 150 -15.76 6.72 -9.38
CA ALA A 150 -16.99 7.13 -10.04
C ALA A 150 -17.52 8.46 -9.47
N ASP A 151 -17.55 8.61 -8.16
CA ASP A 151 -17.99 9.82 -7.47
C ASP A 151 -17.11 11.03 -7.80
N ARG A 152 -15.79 10.84 -7.84
CA ARG A 152 -14.84 11.88 -8.26
C ARG A 152 -15.02 12.29 -9.71
N ARG A 153 -15.25 11.35 -10.62
CA ARG A 153 -15.55 11.67 -12.04
C ARG A 153 -16.83 12.48 -12.16
N LYS A 154 -17.84 12.18 -11.36
CA LYS A 154 -19.09 12.96 -11.32
C LYS A 154 -18.82 14.39 -10.88
N ARG A 155 -18.07 14.60 -9.78
CA ARG A 155 -17.73 15.95 -9.28
C ARG A 155 -16.88 16.75 -10.26
N VAL A 156 -15.91 16.10 -10.93
CA VAL A 156 -15.10 16.77 -11.96
C VAL A 156 -15.97 17.21 -13.12
N ARG A 157 -16.94 16.40 -13.56
CA ARG A 157 -17.88 16.76 -14.64
C ARG A 157 -18.85 17.89 -14.25
N GLU A 158 -19.34 17.87 -13.01
CA GLU A 158 -20.20 18.94 -12.50
C GLU A 158 -19.46 20.29 -12.42
N ASN A 159 -18.14 20.25 -12.18
CA ASN A 159 -17.27 21.43 -12.12
C ASN A 159 -16.67 21.86 -13.47
N THR A 160 -16.57 20.95 -14.42
CA THR A 160 -16.18 21.24 -15.82
C THR A 160 -17.44 21.20 -16.67
N LEU A 161 -17.79 22.29 -17.34
CA LEU A 161 -18.97 22.46 -18.20
C LEU A 161 -19.02 21.49 -19.43
N GLU A 162 -18.33 20.38 -19.40
CA GLU A 162 -18.36 19.35 -20.44
C GLU A 162 -19.53 18.38 -20.24
N LYS A 163 -20.63 18.69 -20.94
CA LYS A 163 -21.93 17.99 -20.84
C LYS A 163 -22.08 16.75 -21.72
N ASP A 164 -21.05 16.26 -22.43
CA ASP A 164 -21.24 15.38 -23.58
C ASP A 164 -20.73 13.93 -23.47
N ILE A 165 -20.52 13.38 -22.28
CA ILE A 165 -20.29 11.95 -22.14
C ILE A 165 -21.47 11.32 -21.38
N PRO A 166 -22.18 10.32 -21.97
CA PRO A 166 -23.34 9.71 -21.30
C PRO A 166 -22.91 9.06 -19.98
N ILE A 167 -23.48 9.54 -18.89
CA ILE A 167 -23.35 8.90 -17.58
C ILE A 167 -24.30 7.71 -17.58
N LEU A 168 -23.83 6.52 -17.23
CA LEU A 168 -24.72 5.47 -16.74
C LEU A 168 -25.48 6.07 -15.53
N GLU A 169 -26.80 6.12 -15.65
CA GLU A 169 -27.68 6.73 -14.65
C GLU A 169 -27.37 6.21 -13.25
N ALA A 170 -27.32 7.10 -12.25
CA ALA A 170 -27.05 6.76 -10.85
C ALA A 170 -27.95 5.62 -10.35
N SER A 171 -29.21 5.54 -10.84
CA SER A 171 -30.17 4.46 -10.55
C SER A 171 -29.68 3.04 -10.94
N LYS A 172 -28.73 2.93 -11.84
CA LYS A 172 -28.11 1.62 -12.18
C LYS A 172 -27.03 1.21 -11.18
N TYR A 173 -26.37 2.16 -10.52
CA TYR A 173 -25.42 1.85 -9.45
C TYR A 173 -26.12 1.46 -8.16
N ASP A 174 -27.25 2.08 -7.83
CA ASP A 174 -28.07 1.72 -6.67
C ASP A 174 -28.57 0.27 -6.82
N LYS A 175 -29.00 -0.14 -8.01
CA LYS A 175 -29.39 -1.52 -8.28
C LYS A 175 -28.22 -2.52 -8.19
N VAL A 176 -27.00 -2.12 -8.56
CA VAL A 176 -25.81 -2.98 -8.41
C VAL A 176 -25.43 -3.10 -6.93
N LEU A 177 -25.58 -2.03 -6.15
CA LEU A 177 -25.34 -2.06 -4.71
C LEU A 177 -26.38 -2.95 -4.00
N ASP A 178 -27.66 -2.81 -4.34
CA ASP A 178 -28.74 -3.66 -3.81
C ASP A 178 -28.53 -5.15 -4.19
N MET A 179 -28.08 -5.44 -5.39
CA MET A 179 -27.75 -6.81 -5.81
C MET A 179 -26.53 -7.39 -5.10
N VAL A 180 -25.57 -6.56 -4.71
CA VAL A 180 -24.37 -6.99 -3.97
C VAL A 180 -24.72 -7.24 -2.50
N ASP A 181 -25.55 -6.39 -1.87
CA ASP A 181 -25.96 -6.57 -0.49
C ASP A 181 -26.89 -7.77 -0.28
N GLU A 182 -27.77 -8.11 -1.25
CA GLU A 182 -28.71 -9.22 -1.10
C GLU A 182 -28.15 -10.59 -1.47
N ASN A 183 -27.17 -10.69 -2.38
CA ASN A 183 -26.73 -11.98 -2.96
C ASN A 183 -25.29 -12.39 -2.69
N PHE A 184 -24.43 -11.51 -2.18
CA PHE A 184 -23.01 -11.81 -2.00
C PHE A 184 -22.60 -12.14 -0.56
N PHE A 185 -23.46 -11.91 0.43
CA PHE A 185 -23.17 -12.20 1.84
C PHE A 185 -23.81 -13.46 2.39
N THR A 186 -24.42 -14.31 1.58
CA THR A 186 -24.75 -15.67 1.99
C THR A 186 -23.54 -16.57 1.82
N GLU A 187 -22.99 -16.94 2.94
CA GLU A 187 -21.93 -17.90 3.17
C GLU A 187 -21.84 -18.99 2.11
N LYS A 188 -20.72 -19.10 1.42
CA LYS A 188 -20.20 -20.40 0.99
C LYS A 188 -18.83 -20.60 1.61
N THR A 189 -18.86 -21.28 2.75
CA THR A 189 -17.76 -22.08 3.28
C THR A 189 -17.17 -22.94 2.18
N PHE A 190 -15.88 -22.77 1.91
CA PHE A 190 -15.03 -23.82 1.37
C PHE A 190 -13.80 -23.95 2.28
#